data_e677b06ac1247d2d7a3ef6583b7fd2f4
#
_entry.id   e677b06ac1247d2d7a3ef6583b7fd2f4
#
_cell.length_a   1.000
_cell.length_b   1.000
_cell.length_c   1.000
_cell.angle_alpha   90.00
_cell.angle_beta   90.00
_cell.angle_gamma   90.00
#
_symmetry.space_group_name_H-M   'P 1'
#
loop_
_entity.id
_entity.type
_entity.pdbx_description
1 polymer ?
#
loop_
_entity_poly.entity_id
_entity_poly.type
_entity_poly.pdbx_seq_one_letter_code
_entity_poly.pdbx_strand_id
1 'polypeptide(L)'
;MSIAVAVLKKGEGRALKSGGPWVYDNEIASIMGNFENGDIVIVRDFDGYPLGRGFINTNSKIRIRMMTRNENQEIDREFLKMRVRDAWEYRKKTVDISSCRVIFGEADFLPGIVIDKFSDVLVVQSLALGIDKLKMIIIEELKSAMAEDGITIRGVYERSDAKVRLQEGMERVKGFIGESFDTKVQIVENGVKYIVDIEDGQKTGFFLDQKYNRLAIQRLCKDAKVLDCFTHTGSFALNAGIAGAKSVTGVDASQLAVDQATENAELNGLEKRVKFICEDVFELLPKLESEGEKYDVVILDPPAFTKSKNSIKNAVKGYREINLRGMKLVKDGGYLATCSCSHFMSYELFTQTIGQAARNVHKRLRQVEYRTQAADHPILWSADESYYLKFYIFQVIDEK
;
A
#
# COMPACT_ATOMS: atom_id res chain seq x y z
N MET A 1 -2.08 -18.20 35.33
CA MET A 1 -0.78 -17.48 35.51
C MET A 1 -1.07 -15.99 35.44
N SER A 2 -0.41 -15.16 36.26
CA SER A 2 -0.59 -13.70 36.15
C SER A 2 0.06 -13.21 34.84
N ILE A 3 -0.63 -12.29 34.15
CA ILE A 3 -0.13 -11.67 32.90
C ILE A 3 1.15 -10.87 33.23
N ALA A 4 2.18 -10.98 32.42
CA ALA A 4 3.41 -10.21 32.59
C ALA A 4 3.17 -8.72 32.37
N VAL A 5 3.92 -7.88 33.09
CA VAL A 5 3.79 -6.42 33.07
C VAL A 5 5.10 -5.80 32.58
N ALA A 6 5.07 -5.09 31.48
CA ALA A 6 6.17 -4.28 30.97
C ALA A 6 6.03 -2.85 31.50
N VAL A 7 7.08 -2.35 32.16
CA VAL A 7 7.15 -0.99 32.70
C VAL A 7 8.11 -0.17 31.83
N LEU A 8 7.65 0.99 31.37
CA LEU A 8 8.45 1.89 30.55
C LEU A 8 9.42 2.72 31.39
N LYS A 9 10.49 3.21 30.77
CA LYS A 9 11.43 4.13 31.37
C LYS A 9 10.78 5.48 31.67
N LYS A 10 11.32 6.21 32.63
CA LYS A 10 10.88 7.56 32.94
C LYS A 10 11.00 8.48 31.73
N GLY A 11 9.88 9.13 31.38
CA GLY A 11 9.80 10.03 30.22
C GLY A 11 9.41 9.36 28.90
N GLU A 12 9.38 8.01 28.86
CA GLU A 12 8.91 7.23 27.70
C GLU A 12 7.39 7.01 27.72
N GLY A 13 6.86 6.44 26.64
CA GLY A 13 5.42 6.17 26.50
C GLY A 13 4.59 7.36 26.00
N ARG A 14 5.21 8.47 25.61
CA ARG A 14 4.50 9.64 25.05
C ARG A 14 3.78 9.28 23.76
N ALA A 15 4.45 8.54 22.87
CA ALA A 15 3.86 8.04 21.62
C ALA A 15 2.62 7.20 21.91
N LEU A 16 2.68 6.27 22.87
CA LEU A 16 1.50 5.48 23.28
C LEU A 16 0.36 6.36 23.79
N LYS A 17 0.65 7.32 24.68
CA LYS A 17 -0.37 8.26 25.23
C LYS A 17 -1.04 9.07 24.12
N SER A 18 -0.31 9.34 23.03
CA SER A 18 -0.84 10.00 21.82
C SER A 18 -1.51 9.07 20.83
N GLY A 19 -1.64 7.77 21.13
CA GLY A 19 -2.30 6.78 20.28
C GLY A 19 -1.39 5.91 19.45
N GLY A 20 -0.07 6.05 19.58
CA GLY A 20 0.91 5.23 18.88
C GLY A 20 0.74 3.73 19.18
N PRO A 21 1.01 2.85 18.21
CA PRO A 21 0.75 1.42 18.34
C PRO A 21 1.92 0.60 18.88
N TRP A 22 3.11 1.20 19.06
CA TRP A 22 4.35 0.47 19.29
C TRP A 22 5.11 0.91 20.54
N VAL A 23 5.76 -0.05 21.19
CA VAL A 23 6.80 0.15 22.20
C VAL A 23 8.10 -0.43 21.67
N TYR A 24 9.16 0.38 21.64
CA TYR A 24 10.48 -0.07 21.22
C TYR A 24 11.27 -0.68 22.40
N ASP A 25 12.25 -1.50 22.07
CA ASP A 25 13.12 -2.19 23.05
C ASP A 25 13.82 -1.23 24.02
N ASN A 26 14.24 -0.08 23.52
CA ASN A 26 14.94 0.93 24.31
C ASN A 26 14.03 1.74 25.25
N GLU A 27 12.70 1.65 25.12
CA GLU A 27 11.72 2.34 25.94
C GLU A 27 11.39 1.56 27.24
N ILE A 28 11.70 0.26 27.30
CA ILE A 28 11.33 -0.63 28.43
C ILE A 28 12.39 -0.56 29.52
N ALA A 29 11.95 -0.31 30.76
CA ALA A 29 12.78 -0.34 31.97
C ALA A 29 12.88 -1.77 32.53
N SER A 30 11.77 -2.47 32.67
CA SER A 30 11.69 -3.83 33.21
C SER A 30 10.45 -4.57 32.74
N ILE A 31 10.49 -5.89 32.80
CA ILE A 31 9.33 -6.76 32.60
C ILE A 31 9.22 -7.66 33.82
N MET A 32 8.05 -7.65 34.46
CA MET A 32 7.74 -8.46 35.64
C MET A 32 6.80 -9.60 35.25
N GLY A 33 7.06 -10.79 35.75
CA GLY A 33 6.32 -12.02 35.43
C GLY A 33 6.97 -12.82 34.29
N ASN A 34 6.47 -14.03 34.06
CA ASN A 34 6.94 -14.92 32.99
C ASN A 34 6.15 -14.69 31.73
N PHE A 35 6.82 -14.76 30.60
CA PHE A 35 6.21 -14.66 29.29
C PHE A 35 7.04 -15.42 28.25
N GLU A 36 6.40 -15.78 27.18
CA GLU A 36 7.03 -16.24 25.94
C GLU A 36 6.82 -15.21 24.82
N ASN A 37 7.65 -15.26 23.79
CA ASN A 37 7.49 -14.39 22.63
C ASN A 37 6.12 -14.66 21.96
N GLY A 38 5.40 -13.58 21.70
CA GLY A 38 4.04 -13.60 21.16
C GLY A 38 2.94 -13.57 22.21
N ASP A 39 3.25 -13.65 23.50
CA ASP A 39 2.27 -13.55 24.58
C ASP A 39 1.76 -12.13 24.76
N ILE A 40 0.55 -12.01 25.30
CA ILE A 40 -0.05 -10.73 25.68
C ILE A 40 0.55 -10.29 27.02
N VAL A 41 1.00 -9.02 27.05
CA VAL A 41 1.52 -8.36 28.25
C VAL A 41 0.75 -7.07 28.51
N ILE A 42 0.71 -6.65 29.78
CA ILE A 42 0.22 -5.33 30.19
C ILE A 42 1.38 -4.34 30.06
N VAL A 43 1.11 -3.14 29.56
CA VAL A 43 2.10 -2.06 29.46
C VAL A 43 1.70 -0.95 30.43
N ARG A 44 2.66 -0.52 31.27
CA ARG A 44 2.50 0.59 32.19
C ARG A 44 3.64 1.60 32.02
N ASP A 45 3.36 2.87 32.30
CA ASP A 45 4.42 3.87 32.33
C ASP A 45 5.27 3.74 33.62
N PHE A 46 6.27 4.60 33.76
CA PHE A 46 7.20 4.60 34.89
C PHE A 46 6.50 4.76 36.26
N ASP A 47 5.43 5.52 36.30
CA ASP A 47 4.65 5.80 37.53
C ASP A 47 3.56 4.76 37.79
N GLY A 48 3.49 3.71 36.97
CA GLY A 48 2.52 2.61 37.10
C GLY A 48 1.18 2.87 36.40
N TYR A 49 1.04 3.98 35.67
CA TYR A 49 -0.20 4.26 34.93
C TYR A 49 -0.39 3.27 33.78
N PRO A 50 -1.58 2.64 33.62
CA PRO A 50 -1.83 1.66 32.60
C PRO A 50 -1.90 2.31 31.22
N LEU A 51 -1.18 1.72 30.24
CA LEU A 51 -1.16 2.14 28.85
C LEU A 51 -1.92 1.18 27.94
N GLY A 52 -2.22 -0.04 28.42
CA GLY A 52 -2.99 -1.04 27.70
C GLY A 52 -2.34 -2.42 27.66
N ARG A 53 -2.73 -3.22 26.64
CA ARG A 53 -2.19 -4.58 26.39
C ARG A 53 -1.75 -4.72 24.96
N GLY A 54 -0.71 -5.53 24.74
CA GLY A 54 -0.21 -5.90 23.43
C GLY A 54 0.60 -7.18 23.50
N PHE A 55 0.99 -7.71 22.35
CA PHE A 55 1.86 -8.88 22.31
C PHE A 55 3.34 -8.46 22.27
N ILE A 56 4.16 -9.22 23.02
CA ILE A 56 5.59 -8.98 23.15
C ILE A 56 6.40 -9.90 22.25
N ASN A 57 7.52 -9.38 21.71
CA ASN A 57 8.50 -10.18 21.01
C ASN A 57 9.92 -9.66 21.26
N THR A 58 10.77 -10.44 21.91
CA THR A 58 12.13 -10.05 22.27
C THR A 58 13.12 -10.10 21.07
N ASN A 59 12.74 -10.71 19.96
CA ASN A 59 13.53 -10.69 18.72
C ASN A 59 13.36 -9.37 17.95
N SER A 60 12.25 -8.68 18.15
CA SER A 60 11.92 -7.46 17.42
C SER A 60 12.38 -6.20 18.13
N LYS A 61 12.81 -5.17 17.36
CA LYS A 61 13.03 -3.82 17.89
C LYS A 61 11.71 -3.16 18.32
N ILE A 62 10.60 -3.44 17.63
CA ILE A 62 9.26 -3.13 18.10
C ILE A 62 8.89 -4.19 19.12
N ARG A 63 9.26 -3.94 20.37
CA ARG A 63 9.20 -4.92 21.47
C ARG A 63 7.77 -5.33 21.80
N ILE A 64 6.84 -4.36 21.80
CA ILE A 64 5.42 -4.65 22.07
C ILE A 64 4.59 -3.90 21.00
N ARG A 65 3.63 -4.61 20.43
CA ARG A 65 2.60 -4.06 19.55
C ARG A 65 1.29 -4.02 20.29
N MET A 66 0.72 -2.84 20.47
CA MET A 66 -0.48 -2.63 21.26
C MET A 66 -1.72 -3.13 20.53
N MET A 67 -2.55 -3.93 21.24
CA MET A 67 -3.84 -4.43 20.75
C MET A 67 -5.01 -3.60 21.29
N THR A 68 -4.88 -3.13 22.54
CA THR A 68 -5.89 -2.30 23.21
C THR A 68 -5.22 -1.36 24.21
N ARG A 69 -5.87 -0.23 24.46
CA ARG A 69 -5.46 0.75 25.49
C ARG A 69 -6.10 0.47 26.87
N ASN A 70 -7.01 -0.47 26.93
CA ASN A 70 -7.64 -0.89 28.17
C ASN A 70 -6.89 -2.09 28.75
N GLU A 71 -6.24 -1.93 29.92
CA GLU A 71 -5.48 -3.00 30.56
C GLU A 71 -6.39 -4.15 31.08
N ASN A 72 -7.70 -3.93 31.20
CA ASN A 72 -8.66 -4.95 31.63
C ASN A 72 -9.31 -5.71 30.47
N GLN A 73 -9.10 -5.26 29.21
CA GLN A 73 -9.64 -5.92 28.03
C GLN A 73 -8.89 -7.20 27.74
N GLU A 74 -9.57 -8.33 27.77
CA GLU A 74 -9.02 -9.60 27.33
C GLU A 74 -8.88 -9.62 25.81
N ILE A 75 -7.77 -10.21 25.31
CA ILE A 75 -7.50 -10.40 23.89
C ILE A 75 -7.89 -11.85 23.57
N ASP A 76 -9.17 -12.09 23.53
CA ASP A 76 -9.80 -13.37 23.24
C ASP A 76 -10.44 -13.40 21.84
N ARG A 77 -11.17 -14.47 21.55
CA ARG A 77 -11.87 -14.62 20.27
C ARG A 77 -12.94 -13.54 20.05
N GLU A 78 -13.68 -13.15 21.08
CA GLU A 78 -14.71 -12.10 20.94
C GLU A 78 -14.09 -10.73 20.67
N PHE A 79 -12.96 -10.43 21.30
CA PHE A 79 -12.18 -9.22 20.96
C PHE A 79 -11.74 -9.22 19.49
N LEU A 80 -11.19 -10.33 18.99
CA LEU A 80 -10.74 -10.43 17.59
C LEU A 80 -11.92 -10.33 16.63
N LYS A 81 -13.04 -10.98 16.93
CA LYS A 81 -14.30 -10.89 16.18
C LYS A 81 -14.79 -9.45 16.05
N MET A 82 -14.79 -8.71 17.17
CA MET A 82 -15.15 -7.28 17.16
C MET A 82 -14.23 -6.49 16.24
N ARG A 83 -12.91 -6.63 16.35
CA ARG A 83 -11.92 -5.93 15.50
C ARG A 83 -12.09 -6.23 14.03
N VAL A 84 -12.29 -7.50 13.68
CA VAL A 84 -12.53 -7.95 12.32
C VAL A 84 -13.81 -7.36 11.75
N ARG A 85 -14.90 -7.38 12.53
CA ARG A 85 -16.18 -6.77 12.13
C ARG A 85 -16.04 -5.27 11.92
N ASP A 86 -15.39 -4.55 12.82
CA ASP A 86 -15.16 -3.11 12.70
C ASP A 86 -14.39 -2.79 11.39
N ALA A 87 -13.33 -3.55 11.08
CA ALA A 87 -12.57 -3.41 9.86
C ALA A 87 -13.42 -3.68 8.61
N TRP A 88 -14.22 -4.75 8.61
CA TRP A 88 -15.11 -5.10 7.50
C TRP A 88 -16.21 -4.05 7.29
N GLU A 89 -16.89 -3.63 8.35
CA GLU A 89 -17.93 -2.58 8.31
C GLU A 89 -17.40 -1.25 7.79
N TYR A 90 -16.15 -0.91 8.14
CA TYR A 90 -15.49 0.28 7.61
C TYR A 90 -15.33 0.18 6.08
N ARG A 91 -14.86 -0.98 5.55
CA ARG A 91 -14.69 -1.16 4.09
C ARG A 91 -16.02 -1.09 3.34
N LYS A 92 -17.07 -1.69 3.87
CA LYS A 92 -18.41 -1.63 3.27
C LYS A 92 -18.92 -0.20 3.08
N LYS A 93 -18.51 0.72 3.96
CA LYS A 93 -18.93 2.13 3.92
C LYS A 93 -18.04 3.04 3.07
N THR A 94 -16.78 2.65 2.86
CA THR A 94 -15.77 3.59 2.36
C THR A 94 -15.19 3.25 1.00
N VAL A 95 -15.29 1.98 0.57
CA VAL A 95 -14.73 1.53 -0.71
C VAL A 95 -15.63 0.51 -1.40
N ASP A 96 -15.36 0.27 -2.68
CA ASP A 96 -15.86 -0.90 -3.38
C ASP A 96 -15.19 -2.16 -2.82
N ILE A 97 -16.01 -3.07 -2.26
CA ILE A 97 -15.57 -4.29 -1.58
C ILE A 97 -15.38 -5.49 -2.51
N SER A 98 -15.59 -5.35 -3.81
CA SER A 98 -15.36 -6.44 -4.77
C SER A 98 -13.92 -6.95 -4.70
N SER A 99 -12.97 -6.04 -4.57
CA SER A 99 -11.56 -6.30 -4.26
C SER A 99 -11.00 -5.12 -3.46
N CYS A 100 -10.54 -5.37 -2.23
CA CYS A 100 -10.06 -4.33 -1.32
C CYS A 100 -9.14 -4.91 -0.26
N ARG A 101 -8.35 -4.06 0.39
CA ARG A 101 -7.66 -4.41 1.62
C ARG A 101 -8.65 -4.42 2.77
N VAL A 102 -8.91 -5.58 3.34
CA VAL A 102 -9.90 -5.73 4.43
C VAL A 102 -9.30 -5.41 5.79
N ILE A 103 -8.05 -5.79 6.02
CA ILE A 103 -7.31 -5.50 7.26
C ILE A 103 -5.98 -4.86 6.91
N PHE A 104 -5.68 -3.72 7.52
CA PHE A 104 -4.45 -2.96 7.34
C PHE A 104 -3.71 -2.73 8.65
N GLY A 105 -3.31 -3.81 9.29
CA GLY A 105 -2.40 -3.79 10.43
C GLY A 105 -2.83 -2.87 11.56
N GLU A 106 -1.94 -1.98 11.92
CA GLU A 106 -2.09 -1.01 13.01
C GLU A 106 -3.28 -0.06 12.81
N ALA A 107 -3.61 0.26 11.56
CA ALA A 107 -4.73 1.16 11.26
C ALA A 107 -6.11 0.54 11.49
N ASP A 108 -6.18 -0.80 11.57
CA ASP A 108 -7.37 -1.55 11.99
C ASP A 108 -7.22 -2.14 13.39
N PHE A 109 -6.21 -1.70 14.14
CA PHE A 109 -5.93 -2.17 15.50
C PHE A 109 -5.68 -3.68 15.61
N LEU A 110 -5.17 -4.27 14.51
CA LEU A 110 -4.71 -5.65 14.38
C LEU A 110 -3.25 -5.62 13.89
N PRO A 111 -2.30 -5.16 14.73
CA PRO A 111 -0.95 -4.81 14.29
C PRO A 111 -0.19 -6.00 13.71
N GLY A 112 0.42 -5.77 12.55
CA GLY A 112 1.27 -6.75 11.88
C GLY A 112 0.56 -7.76 11.01
N ILE A 113 -0.77 -7.67 10.79
CA ILE A 113 -1.49 -8.49 9.81
C ILE A 113 -2.11 -7.63 8.71
N VAL A 114 -2.00 -8.09 7.49
CA VAL A 114 -2.65 -7.51 6.31
C VAL A 114 -3.48 -8.60 5.64
N ILE A 115 -4.73 -8.28 5.28
CA ILE A 115 -5.59 -9.19 4.53
C ILE A 115 -6.19 -8.43 3.36
N ASP A 116 -5.88 -8.89 2.14
CA ASP A 116 -6.46 -8.40 0.90
C ASP A 116 -7.51 -9.38 0.39
N LYS A 117 -8.62 -8.85 -0.09
CA LYS A 117 -9.66 -9.61 -0.78
C LYS A 117 -9.56 -9.33 -2.28
N PHE A 118 -9.40 -10.37 -3.07
CA PHE A 118 -9.47 -10.35 -4.53
C PHE A 118 -10.65 -11.20 -4.97
N SER A 119 -11.75 -10.58 -5.38
CA SER A 119 -13.00 -11.27 -5.72
C SER A 119 -13.48 -12.16 -4.57
N ASP A 120 -13.36 -13.48 -4.69
CA ASP A 120 -13.76 -14.50 -3.72
C ASP A 120 -12.58 -15.16 -2.97
N VAL A 121 -11.40 -14.57 -3.02
CA VAL A 121 -10.17 -15.08 -2.41
C VAL A 121 -9.61 -14.08 -1.40
N LEU A 122 -9.09 -14.57 -0.27
CA LEU A 122 -8.32 -13.78 0.68
C LEU A 122 -6.82 -14.08 0.53
N VAL A 123 -6.02 -13.02 0.55
CA VAL A 123 -4.55 -13.11 0.63
C VAL A 123 -4.11 -12.52 1.95
N VAL A 124 -3.45 -13.34 2.77
CA VAL A 124 -3.07 -12.99 4.15
C VAL A 124 -1.56 -12.81 4.23
N GLN A 125 -1.13 -11.73 4.86
CA GLN A 125 0.26 -11.48 5.20
C GLN A 125 0.39 -11.22 6.69
N SER A 126 1.03 -12.11 7.42
CA SER A 126 1.30 -11.99 8.86
C SER A 126 2.78 -11.67 9.09
N LEU A 127 3.06 -10.52 9.69
CA LEU A 127 4.40 -9.93 9.78
C LEU A 127 4.95 -9.84 11.21
N ALA A 128 4.14 -10.16 12.23
CA ALA A 128 4.54 -10.10 13.63
C ALA A 128 4.14 -11.37 14.38
N LEU A 129 5.00 -11.84 15.30
CA LEU A 129 4.85 -13.14 15.94
C LEU A 129 3.54 -13.30 16.73
N GLY A 130 3.13 -12.28 17.49
CA GLY A 130 1.91 -12.39 18.31
C GLY A 130 0.66 -12.52 17.46
N ILE A 131 0.55 -11.73 16.39
CA ILE A 131 -0.60 -11.82 15.48
C ILE A 131 -0.57 -13.08 14.62
N ASP A 132 0.62 -13.63 14.35
CA ASP A 132 0.77 -14.90 13.61
C ASP A 132 0.13 -16.06 14.39
N LYS A 133 0.25 -16.08 15.73
CA LYS A 133 -0.43 -17.04 16.59
C LYS A 133 -1.97 -16.91 16.53
N LEU A 134 -2.49 -15.73 16.21
CA LEU A 134 -3.93 -15.41 16.20
C LEU A 134 -4.54 -15.42 14.79
N LYS A 135 -3.72 -15.53 13.73
CA LYS A 135 -4.16 -15.34 12.33
C LYS A 135 -5.30 -16.27 11.92
N MET A 136 -5.32 -17.53 12.40
CA MET A 136 -6.38 -18.48 12.02
C MET A 136 -7.74 -18.04 12.55
N ILE A 137 -7.79 -17.54 13.80
CA ILE A 137 -9.02 -17.02 14.41
C ILE A 137 -9.49 -15.79 13.62
N ILE A 138 -8.56 -14.89 13.26
CA ILE A 138 -8.87 -13.68 12.48
C ILE A 138 -9.47 -14.05 11.12
N ILE A 139 -8.88 -15.03 10.41
CA ILE A 139 -9.39 -15.51 9.12
C ILE A 139 -10.79 -16.12 9.25
N GLU A 140 -11.01 -16.96 10.27
CA GLU A 140 -12.31 -17.60 10.52
C GLU A 140 -13.40 -16.54 10.81
N GLU A 141 -13.12 -15.59 11.69
CA GLU A 141 -14.07 -14.52 12.04
C GLU A 141 -14.35 -13.61 10.84
N LEU A 142 -13.34 -13.34 9.99
CA LEU A 142 -13.53 -12.56 8.77
C LEU A 142 -14.40 -13.30 7.76
N LYS A 143 -14.15 -14.59 7.52
CA LYS A 143 -15.00 -15.40 6.65
C LYS A 143 -16.44 -15.48 7.16
N SER A 144 -16.62 -15.57 8.49
CA SER A 144 -17.95 -15.57 9.11
C SER A 144 -18.66 -14.23 8.90
N ALA A 145 -17.97 -13.10 9.11
CA ALA A 145 -18.54 -11.76 8.90
C ALA A 145 -18.94 -11.53 7.44
N MET A 146 -18.12 -11.99 6.49
CA MET A 146 -18.43 -11.91 5.06
C MET A 146 -19.60 -12.81 4.67
N ALA A 147 -19.71 -13.99 5.26
CA ALA A 147 -20.82 -14.92 5.00
C ALA A 147 -22.16 -14.35 5.48
N GLU A 148 -22.19 -13.59 6.57
CA GLU A 148 -23.38 -12.87 7.03
C GLU A 148 -23.88 -11.85 6.00
N ASP A 149 -22.98 -11.28 5.20
CA ASP A 149 -23.30 -10.38 4.08
C ASP A 149 -23.51 -11.13 2.73
N GLY A 150 -23.58 -12.48 2.75
CA GLY A 150 -23.80 -13.32 1.56
C GLY A 150 -22.55 -13.48 0.68
N ILE A 151 -21.35 -13.15 1.18
CA ILE A 151 -20.10 -13.28 0.44
C ILE A 151 -19.41 -14.58 0.85
N THR A 152 -19.25 -15.49 -0.12
CA THR A 152 -18.52 -16.74 0.07
C THR A 152 -17.06 -16.58 -0.36
N ILE A 153 -16.14 -16.95 0.53
CA ILE A 153 -14.71 -16.98 0.25
C ILE A 153 -14.31 -18.39 -0.19
N ARG A 154 -13.89 -18.53 -1.44
CA ARG A 154 -13.47 -19.78 -2.07
C ARG A 154 -12.19 -20.33 -1.47
N GLY A 155 -11.23 -19.45 -1.12
CA GLY A 155 -9.96 -19.90 -0.62
C GLY A 155 -9.15 -18.79 0.05
N VAL A 156 -8.09 -19.21 0.74
CA VAL A 156 -7.16 -18.33 1.44
C VAL A 156 -5.73 -18.69 1.05
N TYR A 157 -4.94 -17.69 0.68
CA TYR A 157 -3.52 -17.85 0.35
C TYR A 157 -2.65 -17.02 1.28
N GLU A 158 -1.59 -17.58 1.83
CA GLU A 158 -0.64 -16.86 2.70
C GLU A 158 0.55 -16.34 1.91
N ARG A 159 0.82 -15.05 2.04
CA ARG A 159 1.98 -14.33 1.47
C ARG A 159 2.85 -13.74 2.57
N SER A 160 3.12 -14.53 3.61
CA SER A 160 3.99 -14.17 4.73
C SER A 160 5.47 -14.42 4.40
N ASP A 161 5.88 -14.11 3.16
CA ASP A 161 7.24 -14.32 2.63
C ASP A 161 8.14 -13.08 2.73
N ALA A 162 7.70 -12.03 3.41
CA ALA A 162 8.47 -10.81 3.61
C ALA A 162 9.66 -11.00 4.57
N LYS A 163 10.80 -10.36 4.24
CA LYS A 163 12.06 -10.47 5.04
C LYS A 163 11.91 -9.99 6.49
N VAL A 164 10.95 -9.13 6.79
CA VAL A 164 10.71 -8.64 8.15
C VAL A 164 10.37 -9.76 9.13
N ARG A 165 9.78 -10.86 8.67
CA ARG A 165 9.48 -12.04 9.53
C ARG A 165 10.75 -12.62 10.17
N LEU A 166 11.87 -12.61 9.48
CA LEU A 166 13.15 -13.08 10.03
C LEU A 166 13.60 -12.22 11.23
N GLN A 167 13.29 -10.91 11.22
CA GLN A 167 13.57 -10.01 12.33
C GLN A 167 12.62 -10.24 13.52
N GLU A 168 11.47 -10.83 13.28
CA GLU A 168 10.53 -11.26 14.31
C GLU A 168 10.82 -12.67 14.85
N GLY A 169 11.87 -13.34 14.36
CA GLY A 169 12.20 -14.71 14.72
C GLY A 169 11.30 -15.76 14.09
N MET A 170 10.66 -15.44 12.98
CA MET A 170 9.74 -16.32 12.25
C MET A 170 10.31 -16.71 10.89
N GLU A 171 9.97 -17.89 10.42
CA GLU A 171 10.25 -18.30 9.04
C GLU A 171 9.33 -17.59 8.03
N ARG A 172 9.80 -17.49 6.79
CA ARG A 172 9.00 -17.02 5.67
C ARG A 172 8.05 -18.12 5.22
N VAL A 173 6.77 -17.78 5.05
CA VAL A 173 5.72 -18.73 4.67
C VAL A 173 5.00 -18.23 3.42
N LYS A 174 4.75 -19.13 2.47
CA LYS A 174 3.96 -18.90 1.27
C LYS A 174 3.20 -20.19 0.94
N GLY A 175 1.89 -20.09 0.70
CA GLY A 175 1.08 -21.26 0.35
C GLY A 175 -0.40 -21.14 0.71
N PHE A 176 -1.13 -22.20 0.44
CA PHE A 176 -2.56 -22.28 0.74
C PHE A 176 -2.82 -22.47 2.23
N ILE A 177 -3.85 -21.79 2.73
CA ILE A 177 -4.46 -22.10 4.04
C ILE A 177 -5.75 -22.87 3.76
N GLY A 178 -5.70 -24.19 3.95
CA GLY A 178 -6.76 -25.13 3.58
C GLY A 178 -6.57 -25.71 2.18
N GLU A 179 -7.66 -25.85 1.42
CA GLU A 179 -7.64 -26.45 0.10
C GLU A 179 -6.96 -25.56 -0.96
N SER A 180 -6.33 -26.19 -1.95
CA SER A 180 -5.71 -25.50 -3.08
C SER A 180 -6.76 -25.05 -4.10
N PHE A 181 -6.47 -23.94 -4.78
CA PHE A 181 -7.31 -23.36 -5.83
C PHE A 181 -6.43 -22.66 -6.88
N ASP A 182 -7.03 -22.22 -8.00
CA ASP A 182 -6.32 -21.44 -9.01
C ASP A 182 -5.89 -20.08 -8.44
N THR A 183 -4.58 -19.81 -8.46
CA THR A 183 -3.95 -18.60 -7.92
C THR A 183 -4.06 -17.39 -8.85
N LYS A 184 -4.50 -17.58 -10.10
CA LYS A 184 -4.83 -16.51 -11.04
C LYS A 184 -6.29 -16.09 -10.85
N VAL A 185 -6.50 -14.98 -10.19
CA VAL A 185 -7.83 -14.48 -9.80
C VAL A 185 -8.24 -13.31 -10.67
N GLN A 186 -9.38 -13.41 -11.35
CA GLN A 186 -9.93 -12.26 -12.07
C GLN A 186 -10.63 -11.31 -11.11
N ILE A 187 -10.28 -10.03 -11.21
CA ILE A 187 -10.93 -8.93 -10.51
C ILE A 187 -11.49 -7.90 -11.49
N VAL A 188 -12.39 -7.06 -11.00
CA VAL A 188 -12.85 -5.86 -11.72
C VAL A 188 -12.62 -4.65 -10.83
N GLU A 189 -11.93 -3.65 -11.34
CA GLU A 189 -11.69 -2.37 -10.67
C GLU A 189 -11.94 -1.22 -11.64
N ASN A 190 -12.78 -0.26 -11.26
CA ASN A 190 -13.11 0.91 -12.08
C ASN A 190 -13.63 0.55 -13.50
N GLY A 191 -14.28 -0.61 -13.65
CA GLY A 191 -14.75 -1.13 -14.93
C GLY A 191 -13.68 -1.87 -15.75
N VAL A 192 -12.45 -1.97 -15.27
CA VAL A 192 -11.34 -2.70 -15.91
C VAL A 192 -11.21 -4.08 -15.27
N LYS A 193 -11.07 -5.11 -16.11
CA LYS A 193 -10.78 -6.48 -15.68
C LYS A 193 -9.27 -6.70 -15.60
N TYR A 194 -8.82 -7.41 -14.54
CA TYR A 194 -7.43 -7.80 -14.36
C TYR A 194 -7.35 -9.26 -13.95
N ILE A 195 -6.32 -9.94 -14.41
CA ILE A 195 -5.88 -11.21 -13.80
C ILE A 195 -4.82 -10.86 -12.76
N VAL A 196 -5.10 -11.19 -11.52
CA VAL A 196 -4.18 -11.01 -10.38
C VAL A 196 -3.55 -12.35 -10.06
N ASP A 197 -2.25 -12.45 -10.14
CA ASP A 197 -1.49 -13.61 -9.68
C ASP A 197 -1.16 -13.42 -8.20
N ILE A 198 -1.91 -14.09 -7.32
CA ILE A 198 -1.73 -13.99 -5.87
C ILE A 198 -0.52 -14.76 -5.38
N GLU A 199 -0.02 -15.71 -6.17
CA GLU A 199 1.16 -16.50 -5.84
C GLU A 199 2.45 -15.77 -6.20
N ASP A 200 2.63 -15.36 -7.45
CA ASP A 200 3.88 -14.79 -7.95
C ASP A 200 3.84 -13.30 -8.19
N GLY A 201 2.67 -12.68 -8.09
CA GLY A 201 2.50 -11.23 -8.18
C GLY A 201 3.22 -10.47 -7.06
N GLN A 202 3.48 -9.18 -7.29
CA GLN A 202 4.14 -8.32 -6.30
C GLN A 202 3.27 -8.13 -5.06
N LYS A 203 3.89 -8.08 -3.88
CA LYS A 203 3.21 -7.98 -2.57
C LYS A 203 2.19 -9.13 -2.41
N THR A 204 0.91 -8.79 -2.35
CA THR A 204 -0.22 -9.72 -2.25
C THR A 204 -0.83 -10.07 -3.61
N GLY A 205 -0.33 -9.48 -4.71
CA GLY A 205 -0.75 -9.72 -6.09
C GLY A 205 -1.10 -8.45 -6.88
N PHE A 206 -1.67 -7.43 -6.24
CA PHE A 206 -2.08 -6.18 -6.91
C PHE A 206 -2.01 -4.97 -5.95
N PHE A 207 -1.84 -3.76 -6.52
CA PHE A 207 -1.75 -2.51 -5.75
C PHE A 207 -3.12 -1.87 -5.57
N LEU A 208 -3.90 -2.33 -4.61
CA LEU A 208 -5.25 -1.84 -4.32
C LEU A 208 -5.28 -0.39 -3.81
N ASP A 209 -4.18 0.08 -3.22
CA ASP A 209 -4.01 1.43 -2.68
C ASP A 209 -4.16 2.55 -3.72
N GLN A 210 -3.89 2.26 -5.00
CA GLN A 210 -4.01 3.20 -6.12
C GLN A 210 -5.39 3.19 -6.81
N LYS A 211 -6.36 2.39 -6.36
CA LYS A 211 -7.68 2.20 -7.01
C LYS A 211 -8.32 3.51 -7.46
N TYR A 212 -8.48 4.45 -6.55
CA TYR A 212 -9.15 5.71 -6.83
C TYR A 212 -8.24 6.76 -7.49
N ASN A 213 -6.93 6.59 -7.43
CA ASN A 213 -5.98 7.40 -8.19
C ASN A 213 -6.04 7.01 -9.67
N ARG A 214 -6.15 5.71 -9.97
CA ARG A 214 -6.43 5.22 -11.32
C ARG A 214 -7.76 5.72 -11.88
N LEU A 215 -8.82 5.73 -11.06
CA LEU A 215 -10.11 6.31 -11.45
C LEU A 215 -10.02 7.82 -11.74
N ALA A 216 -9.23 8.54 -10.93
CA ALA A 216 -9.11 9.99 -11.05
C ALA A 216 -8.53 10.46 -12.38
N ILE A 217 -7.65 9.67 -13.03
CA ILE A 217 -7.07 10.04 -14.32
C ILE A 217 -8.03 9.80 -15.50
N GLN A 218 -9.05 8.97 -15.36
CA GLN A 218 -9.94 8.61 -16.48
C GLN A 218 -10.55 9.84 -17.15
N ARG A 219 -11.01 10.82 -16.36
CA ARG A 219 -11.63 12.07 -16.89
C ARG A 219 -10.71 12.91 -17.78
N LEU A 220 -9.39 12.68 -17.73
CA LEU A 220 -8.39 13.42 -18.50
C LEU A 220 -7.96 12.68 -19.77
N CYS A 221 -8.42 11.43 -19.94
CA CYS A 221 -7.85 10.53 -20.95
C CYS A 221 -8.70 10.42 -22.23
N LYS A 222 -9.97 10.90 -22.24
CA LYS A 222 -10.79 10.83 -23.44
C LYS A 222 -10.11 11.53 -24.63
N ASP A 223 -9.98 10.83 -25.75
CA ASP A 223 -9.33 11.27 -27.00
C ASP A 223 -7.84 11.66 -26.86
N ALA A 224 -7.22 11.36 -25.68
CA ALA A 224 -5.85 11.72 -25.34
C ALA A 224 -4.82 10.70 -25.86
N LYS A 225 -3.61 11.18 -26.16
CA LYS A 225 -2.39 10.38 -26.27
C LYS A 225 -1.75 10.30 -24.89
N VAL A 226 -1.63 9.09 -24.32
CA VAL A 226 -1.23 8.86 -22.92
C VAL A 226 0.08 8.08 -22.87
N LEU A 227 0.99 8.47 -21.96
CA LEU A 227 2.18 7.73 -21.58
C LEU A 227 2.07 7.34 -20.11
N ASP A 228 2.13 6.03 -19.81
CA ASP A 228 2.10 5.48 -18.46
C ASP A 228 3.44 4.82 -18.13
N CYS A 229 4.24 5.49 -17.30
CA CYS A 229 5.57 5.04 -16.88
C CYS A 229 5.51 4.25 -15.58
N PHE A 230 6.23 3.13 -15.53
CA PHE A 230 6.19 2.14 -14.43
C PHE A 230 4.82 1.48 -14.35
N THR A 231 4.32 1.08 -15.52
CA THR A 231 2.93 0.63 -15.71
C THR A 231 2.59 -0.66 -14.98
N HIS A 232 3.60 -1.44 -14.54
CA HIS A 232 3.45 -2.75 -13.91
C HIS A 232 2.51 -3.64 -14.75
N THR A 233 1.40 -4.10 -14.21
CA THR A 233 0.40 -4.92 -14.91
C THR A 233 -0.59 -4.11 -15.76
N GLY A 234 -0.22 -2.88 -16.14
CA GLY A 234 -1.00 -2.01 -17.01
C GLY A 234 -2.11 -1.23 -16.33
N SER A 235 -2.09 -1.11 -15.00
CA SER A 235 -3.27 -0.67 -14.26
C SER A 235 -3.69 0.78 -14.56
N PHE A 236 -2.78 1.75 -14.66
CA PHE A 236 -3.10 3.11 -15.09
C PHE A 236 -3.39 3.17 -16.59
N ALA A 237 -2.58 2.50 -17.42
CA ALA A 237 -2.75 2.48 -18.87
C ALA A 237 -4.13 1.94 -19.28
N LEU A 238 -4.61 0.87 -18.64
CA LEU A 238 -5.93 0.29 -18.93
C LEU A 238 -7.07 1.19 -18.47
N ASN A 239 -6.92 1.90 -17.34
CA ASN A 239 -7.88 2.93 -16.92
C ASN A 239 -7.96 4.08 -17.94
N ALA A 240 -6.83 4.50 -18.51
CA ALA A 240 -6.81 5.48 -19.61
C ALA A 240 -7.48 4.91 -20.88
N GLY A 241 -7.21 3.65 -21.20
CA GLY A 241 -7.79 2.96 -22.36
C GLY A 241 -9.30 2.85 -22.30
N ILE A 242 -9.87 2.40 -21.17
CA ILE A 242 -11.32 2.25 -20.98
C ILE A 242 -12.03 3.62 -20.99
N ALA A 243 -11.34 4.68 -20.54
CA ALA A 243 -11.83 6.05 -20.57
C ALA A 243 -11.88 6.67 -21.97
N GLY A 244 -11.48 5.93 -23.01
CA GLY A 244 -11.54 6.38 -24.40
C GLY A 244 -10.30 7.14 -24.88
N ALA A 245 -9.12 6.89 -24.32
CA ALA A 245 -7.88 7.44 -24.84
C ALA A 245 -7.71 7.09 -26.32
N LYS A 246 -7.15 8.00 -27.11
CA LYS A 246 -6.83 7.77 -28.53
C LYS A 246 -5.74 6.70 -28.68
N SER A 247 -4.71 6.79 -27.87
CA SER A 247 -3.62 5.81 -27.79
C SER A 247 -2.97 5.87 -26.41
N VAL A 248 -2.55 4.72 -25.90
CA VAL A 248 -1.84 4.59 -24.63
C VAL A 248 -0.58 3.78 -24.84
N THR A 249 0.55 4.27 -24.34
CA THR A 249 1.80 3.52 -24.24
C THR A 249 2.12 3.31 -22.76
N GLY A 250 2.11 2.06 -22.31
CA GLY A 250 2.56 1.66 -20.97
C GLY A 250 3.99 1.16 -21.02
N VAL A 251 4.81 1.54 -20.04
CA VAL A 251 6.24 1.21 -19.99
C VAL A 251 6.60 0.59 -18.66
N ASP A 252 7.28 -0.54 -18.67
CA ASP A 252 7.88 -1.15 -17.50
C ASP A 252 9.21 -1.83 -17.86
N ALA A 253 10.13 -1.90 -16.91
CA ALA A 253 11.42 -2.58 -17.12
C ALA A 253 11.32 -4.11 -16.99
N SER A 254 10.21 -4.64 -16.50
CA SER A 254 9.95 -6.06 -16.31
C SER A 254 9.18 -6.65 -17.48
N GLN A 255 9.80 -7.55 -18.24
CA GLN A 255 9.10 -8.25 -19.33
C GLN A 255 7.87 -9.02 -18.82
N LEU A 256 7.97 -9.67 -17.65
CA LEU A 256 6.84 -10.37 -17.03
C LEU A 256 5.66 -9.43 -16.76
N ALA A 257 5.92 -8.21 -16.28
CA ALA A 257 4.88 -7.22 -16.04
C ALA A 257 4.24 -6.75 -17.36
N VAL A 258 5.06 -6.52 -18.41
CA VAL A 258 4.60 -6.15 -19.76
C VAL A 258 3.74 -7.24 -20.39
N ASP A 259 4.13 -8.51 -20.24
CA ASP A 259 3.36 -9.65 -20.75
C ASP A 259 1.99 -9.72 -20.06
N GLN A 260 1.95 -9.62 -18.73
CA GLN A 260 0.71 -9.60 -17.96
C GLN A 260 -0.16 -8.37 -18.26
N ALA A 261 0.45 -7.20 -18.47
CA ALA A 261 -0.27 -6.00 -18.90
C ALA A 261 -0.91 -6.16 -20.28
N THR A 262 -0.23 -6.86 -21.19
CA THR A 262 -0.74 -7.17 -22.54
C THR A 262 -1.92 -8.14 -22.45
N GLU A 263 -1.82 -9.21 -21.65
CA GLU A 263 -2.94 -10.11 -21.38
C GLU A 263 -4.15 -9.37 -20.80
N ASN A 264 -3.92 -8.44 -19.87
CA ASN A 264 -4.98 -7.61 -19.32
C ASN A 264 -5.59 -6.66 -20.37
N ALA A 265 -4.83 -6.14 -21.33
CA ALA A 265 -5.37 -5.33 -22.42
C ALA A 265 -6.29 -6.17 -23.32
N GLU A 266 -5.89 -7.37 -23.67
CA GLU A 266 -6.68 -8.32 -24.47
C GLU A 266 -7.98 -8.71 -23.75
N LEU A 267 -7.90 -9.00 -22.43
CA LEU A 267 -9.06 -9.31 -21.58
C LEU A 267 -10.14 -8.20 -21.59
N ASN A 268 -9.72 -6.96 -21.84
CA ASN A 268 -10.60 -5.78 -21.91
C ASN A 268 -10.92 -5.33 -23.35
N GLY A 269 -10.40 -6.00 -24.39
CA GLY A 269 -10.56 -5.60 -25.79
C GLY A 269 -9.86 -4.25 -26.12
N LEU A 270 -8.79 -3.94 -25.39
CA LEU A 270 -8.05 -2.69 -25.50
C LEU A 270 -6.72 -2.84 -26.28
N GLU A 271 -6.37 -4.03 -26.77
CA GLU A 271 -5.09 -4.36 -27.40
C GLU A 271 -4.77 -3.52 -28.66
N LYS A 272 -5.77 -2.93 -29.30
CA LYS A 272 -5.57 -2.01 -30.44
C LYS A 272 -5.18 -0.60 -30.01
N ARG A 273 -5.58 -0.20 -28.81
CA ARG A 273 -5.47 1.16 -28.29
C ARG A 273 -4.35 1.31 -27.27
N VAL A 274 -4.15 0.29 -26.44
CA VAL A 274 -3.15 0.25 -25.36
C VAL A 274 -2.03 -0.69 -25.77
N LYS A 275 -0.81 -0.19 -25.79
CA LYS A 275 0.41 -0.95 -26.11
C LYS A 275 1.36 -0.89 -24.92
N PHE A 276 2.11 -1.96 -24.72
CA PHE A 276 3.11 -2.04 -23.67
C PHE A 276 4.49 -2.30 -24.26
N ILE A 277 5.51 -1.68 -23.68
CA ILE A 277 6.91 -1.85 -24.05
C ILE A 277 7.77 -2.13 -22.82
N CYS A 278 8.73 -3.03 -22.98
CA CYS A 278 9.70 -3.36 -21.94
C CYS A 278 10.95 -2.50 -22.11
N GLU A 279 11.02 -1.38 -21.41
CA GLU A 279 12.18 -0.47 -21.44
C GLU A 279 12.38 0.18 -20.06
N ASP A 280 13.62 0.62 -19.78
CA ASP A 280 13.90 1.44 -18.60
C ASP A 280 13.39 2.87 -18.82
N VAL A 281 12.51 3.33 -17.91
CA VAL A 281 11.91 4.67 -17.98
C VAL A 281 12.97 5.78 -17.97
N PHE A 282 14.08 5.61 -17.23
CA PHE A 282 15.15 6.60 -17.18
C PHE A 282 15.91 6.75 -18.50
N GLU A 283 15.92 5.71 -19.33
CA GLU A 283 16.52 5.73 -20.67
C GLU A 283 15.49 6.16 -21.72
N LEU A 284 14.26 5.71 -21.58
CA LEU A 284 13.20 6.00 -22.55
C LEU A 284 12.79 7.47 -22.56
N LEU A 285 12.59 8.12 -21.41
CA LEU A 285 12.10 9.49 -21.36
C LEU A 285 13.02 10.49 -22.11
N PRO A 286 14.38 10.44 -21.96
CA PRO A 286 15.29 11.25 -22.75
C PRO A 286 15.20 10.97 -24.27
N LYS A 287 15.02 9.71 -24.67
CA LYS A 287 14.88 9.30 -26.07
C LYS A 287 13.62 9.91 -26.68
N LEU A 288 12.46 9.76 -26.03
CA LEU A 288 11.20 10.36 -26.48
C LEU A 288 11.29 11.89 -26.57
N GLU A 289 11.99 12.54 -25.61
CA GLU A 289 12.25 13.98 -25.65
C GLU A 289 13.05 14.35 -26.90
N SER A 290 14.13 13.61 -27.23
CA SER A 290 14.97 13.87 -28.41
C SER A 290 14.24 13.64 -29.76
N GLU A 291 13.26 12.74 -29.75
CA GLU A 291 12.39 12.44 -30.89
C GLU A 291 11.26 13.48 -31.05
N GLY A 292 11.13 14.42 -30.12
CA GLY A 292 10.10 15.45 -30.14
C GLY A 292 8.70 14.96 -29.77
N GLU A 293 8.58 13.78 -29.13
CA GLU A 293 7.33 13.19 -28.73
C GLU A 293 6.60 14.04 -27.70
N LYS A 294 5.27 14.13 -27.83
CA LYS A 294 4.40 14.85 -26.91
C LYS A 294 3.13 14.07 -26.62
N TYR A 295 2.69 14.18 -25.37
CA TYR A 295 1.53 13.48 -24.82
C TYR A 295 0.54 14.47 -24.20
N ASP A 296 -0.75 14.14 -24.25
CA ASP A 296 -1.80 14.90 -23.57
C ASP A 296 -1.80 14.61 -22.08
N VAL A 297 -1.45 13.36 -21.70
CA VAL A 297 -1.34 12.91 -20.30
C VAL A 297 -0.07 12.07 -20.15
N VAL A 298 0.74 12.39 -19.16
CA VAL A 298 1.87 11.57 -18.69
C VAL A 298 1.62 11.12 -17.26
N ILE A 299 1.80 9.83 -16.99
CA ILE A 299 1.61 9.21 -15.68
C ILE A 299 2.96 8.66 -15.20
N LEU A 300 3.34 8.99 -13.97
CA LEU A 300 4.58 8.56 -13.33
C LEU A 300 4.26 7.89 -11.99
N ASP A 301 4.23 6.55 -11.96
CA ASP A 301 4.03 5.74 -10.74
C ASP A 301 5.27 4.90 -10.40
N PRO A 302 6.40 5.53 -10.05
CA PRO A 302 7.64 4.82 -9.83
C PRO A 302 7.59 3.98 -8.56
N PRO A 303 8.42 2.91 -8.48
CA PRO A 303 8.66 2.21 -7.24
C PRO A 303 9.23 3.16 -6.17
N ALA A 304 9.16 2.77 -4.91
CA ALA A 304 9.75 3.54 -3.82
C ALA A 304 11.27 3.68 -4.01
N PHE A 305 11.74 4.87 -4.38
CA PHE A 305 13.17 5.15 -4.57
C PHE A 305 13.97 5.21 -3.27
N THR A 306 13.29 5.26 -2.13
CA THR A 306 13.95 5.17 -0.82
C THR A 306 13.19 4.26 0.14
N LYS A 307 13.95 3.43 0.86
CA LYS A 307 13.46 2.56 1.93
C LYS A 307 14.13 2.88 3.27
N SER A 308 14.95 3.95 3.32
CA SER A 308 15.66 4.36 4.52
C SER A 308 15.99 5.87 4.50
N LYS A 309 16.21 6.45 5.67
CA LYS A 309 16.64 7.87 5.80
C LYS A 309 17.93 8.16 5.02
N ASN A 310 18.85 7.21 4.95
CA ASN A 310 20.16 7.40 4.29
C ASN A 310 20.07 7.54 2.76
N SER A 311 19.01 7.02 2.14
CA SER A 311 18.81 7.06 0.68
C SER A 311 17.91 8.19 0.19
N ILE A 312 17.43 9.08 1.07
CA ILE A 312 16.53 10.19 0.72
C ILE A 312 17.13 11.10 -0.37
N LYS A 313 18.41 11.47 -0.26
CA LYS A 313 19.08 12.34 -1.25
C LYS A 313 19.05 11.77 -2.66
N ASN A 314 19.27 10.46 -2.79
CA ASN A 314 19.22 9.77 -4.09
C ASN A 314 17.78 9.66 -4.61
N ALA A 315 16.81 9.41 -3.73
CA ALA A 315 15.40 9.42 -4.09
C ALA A 315 14.93 10.78 -4.63
N VAL A 316 15.30 11.87 -3.97
CA VAL A 316 15.02 13.24 -4.44
C VAL A 316 15.57 13.46 -5.86
N LYS A 317 16.79 13.00 -6.14
CA LYS A 317 17.35 13.10 -7.50
C LYS A 317 16.52 12.31 -8.52
N GLY A 318 16.17 11.06 -8.20
CA GLY A 318 15.35 10.21 -9.07
C GLY A 318 13.97 10.81 -9.33
N TYR A 319 13.24 11.19 -8.29
CA TYR A 319 11.93 11.85 -8.44
C TYR A 319 12.02 13.15 -9.22
N ARG A 320 13.05 13.96 -8.99
CA ARG A 320 13.25 15.20 -9.75
C ARG A 320 13.46 14.90 -11.22
N GLU A 321 14.32 13.95 -11.57
CA GLU A 321 14.65 13.59 -12.96
C GLU A 321 13.41 13.10 -13.72
N ILE A 322 12.67 12.12 -13.20
CA ILE A 322 11.49 11.60 -13.91
C ILE A 322 10.39 12.66 -14.05
N ASN A 323 10.18 13.51 -13.04
CA ASN A 323 9.19 14.58 -13.12
C ASN A 323 9.61 15.66 -14.14
N LEU A 324 10.88 16.02 -14.17
CA LEU A 324 11.45 16.95 -15.14
C LEU A 324 11.23 16.45 -16.57
N ARG A 325 11.60 15.17 -16.84
CA ARG A 325 11.42 14.55 -18.16
C ARG A 325 9.95 14.38 -18.51
N GLY A 326 9.14 13.92 -17.58
CA GLY A 326 7.69 13.80 -17.77
C GLY A 326 7.05 15.13 -18.18
N MET A 327 7.39 16.24 -17.52
CA MET A 327 6.87 17.57 -17.85
C MET A 327 7.29 18.05 -19.24
N LYS A 328 8.50 17.70 -19.70
CA LYS A 328 8.96 18.03 -21.06
C LYS A 328 8.16 17.28 -22.14
N LEU A 329 7.66 16.08 -21.81
CA LEU A 329 6.85 15.28 -22.74
C LEU A 329 5.38 15.68 -22.74
N VAL A 330 4.89 16.40 -21.73
CA VAL A 330 3.51 16.92 -21.71
C VAL A 330 3.38 18.09 -22.69
N LYS A 331 2.31 18.09 -23.49
CA LYS A 331 1.90 19.25 -24.32
C LYS A 331 1.59 20.46 -23.44
N ASP A 332 1.72 21.68 -23.98
CA ASP A 332 1.21 22.88 -23.30
C ASP A 332 -0.30 22.71 -22.98
N GLY A 333 -0.66 22.91 -21.73
CA GLY A 333 -2.04 22.70 -21.24
C GLY A 333 -2.42 21.24 -20.96
N GLY A 334 -1.53 20.27 -21.25
CA GLY A 334 -1.73 18.85 -20.91
C GLY A 334 -1.54 18.53 -19.44
N TYR A 335 -1.56 17.25 -19.07
CA TYR A 335 -1.60 16.83 -17.67
C TYR A 335 -0.46 15.89 -17.29
N LEU A 336 0.04 16.08 -16.08
CA LEU A 336 0.99 15.17 -15.42
C LEU A 336 0.32 14.58 -14.18
N ALA A 337 0.22 13.25 -14.11
CA ALA A 337 -0.09 12.52 -12.90
C ALA A 337 1.22 11.95 -12.34
N THR A 338 1.56 12.23 -11.09
CA THR A 338 2.82 11.76 -10.50
C THR A 338 2.64 11.38 -9.05
N CYS A 339 3.32 10.32 -8.63
CA CYS A 339 3.20 9.83 -7.26
C CYS A 339 4.52 9.40 -6.63
N SER A 340 4.47 9.25 -5.33
CA SER A 340 5.49 8.60 -4.51
C SER A 340 4.84 7.72 -3.46
N CYS A 341 5.18 6.44 -3.47
CA CYS A 341 4.75 5.47 -2.45
C CYS A 341 5.79 5.30 -1.32
N SER A 342 6.79 6.18 -1.23
CA SER A 342 7.82 6.10 -0.19
C SER A 342 7.42 6.89 1.06
N HIS A 343 7.38 6.23 2.22
CA HIS A 343 7.18 6.87 3.52
C HIS A 343 8.25 7.95 3.80
N PHE A 344 9.52 7.70 3.45
CA PHE A 344 10.62 8.65 3.68
C PHE A 344 10.63 9.85 2.72
N MET A 345 9.81 9.86 1.69
CA MET A 345 9.54 11.02 0.85
C MET A 345 8.31 11.73 1.41
N SER A 346 8.51 12.68 2.35
CA SER A 346 7.40 13.42 2.95
C SER A 346 6.63 14.23 1.90
N TYR A 347 5.43 14.66 2.25
CA TYR A 347 4.59 15.54 1.43
C TYR A 347 5.36 16.79 0.99
N GLU A 348 5.99 17.49 1.95
CA GLU A 348 6.73 18.73 1.72
C GLU A 348 7.92 18.50 0.80
N LEU A 349 8.68 17.42 1.05
CA LEU A 349 9.86 17.09 0.26
C LEU A 349 9.49 16.72 -1.17
N PHE A 350 8.40 15.96 -1.36
CA PHE A 350 7.92 15.58 -2.69
C PHE A 350 7.43 16.82 -3.46
N THR A 351 6.64 17.67 -2.82
CA THR A 351 6.13 18.94 -3.41
C THR A 351 7.29 19.87 -3.81
N GLN A 352 8.29 20.05 -2.94
CA GLN A 352 9.48 20.83 -3.25
C GLN A 352 10.26 20.27 -4.44
N THR A 353 10.38 18.92 -4.50
CA THR A 353 11.09 18.22 -5.58
C THR A 353 10.41 18.43 -6.93
N ILE A 354 9.08 18.29 -6.99
CA ILE A 354 8.28 18.55 -8.20
C ILE A 354 8.38 20.02 -8.63
N GLY A 355 8.22 20.94 -7.68
CA GLY A 355 8.32 22.38 -7.95
C GLY A 355 9.71 22.79 -8.48
N GLN A 356 10.79 22.16 -7.99
CA GLN A 356 12.14 22.37 -8.52
C GLN A 356 12.28 21.80 -9.94
N ALA A 357 11.73 20.61 -10.21
CA ALA A 357 11.72 20.03 -11.54
C ALA A 357 11.01 20.93 -12.56
N ALA A 358 9.86 21.50 -12.21
CA ALA A 358 9.09 22.41 -13.06
C ALA A 358 9.88 23.70 -13.41
N ARG A 359 10.51 24.31 -12.40
CA ARG A 359 11.37 25.50 -12.63
C ARG A 359 12.52 25.21 -13.59
N ASN A 360 13.15 24.04 -13.46
CA ASN A 360 14.28 23.65 -14.30
C ASN A 360 13.91 23.45 -15.79
N VAL A 361 12.64 23.29 -16.11
CA VAL A 361 12.14 23.11 -17.48
C VAL A 361 11.22 24.25 -17.93
N HIS A 362 11.18 25.35 -17.19
CA HIS A 362 10.37 26.53 -17.49
C HIS A 362 8.88 26.20 -17.69
N LYS A 363 8.35 25.33 -16.81
CA LYS A 363 6.94 24.95 -16.80
C LYS A 363 6.27 25.48 -15.55
N ARG A 364 5.01 25.89 -15.67
CA ARG A 364 4.13 26.21 -14.56
C ARG A 364 3.15 25.08 -14.31
N LEU A 365 2.94 24.78 -13.04
CA LEU A 365 2.04 23.70 -12.63
C LEU A 365 0.78 24.28 -11.98
N ARG A 366 -0.37 23.93 -12.51
CA ARG A 366 -1.66 24.19 -11.87
C ARG A 366 -2.13 22.90 -11.25
N GLN A 367 -2.16 22.82 -9.92
CA GLN A 367 -2.64 21.63 -9.22
C GLN A 367 -4.13 21.42 -9.52
N VAL A 368 -4.46 20.26 -10.06
CA VAL A 368 -5.83 19.82 -10.32
C VAL A 368 -6.35 19.04 -9.12
N GLU A 369 -5.50 18.14 -8.60
CA GLU A 369 -5.88 17.24 -7.52
C GLU A 369 -4.67 16.80 -6.70
N TYR A 370 -4.89 16.58 -5.40
CA TYR A 370 -4.00 15.87 -4.50
C TYR A 370 -4.74 14.73 -3.85
N ARG A 371 -4.17 13.55 -3.85
CA ARG A 371 -4.75 12.33 -3.30
C ARG A 371 -3.72 11.53 -2.52
N THR A 372 -4.21 10.64 -1.68
CA THR A 372 -3.43 9.67 -0.93
C THR A 372 -3.80 8.25 -1.36
N GLN A 373 -3.45 7.26 -0.57
CA GLN A 373 -3.90 5.88 -0.74
C GLN A 373 -5.42 5.77 -0.61
N ALA A 374 -6.01 4.76 -1.23
CA ALA A 374 -7.43 4.46 -1.13
C ALA A 374 -7.85 4.20 0.33
N ALA A 375 -9.12 4.48 0.67
CA ALA A 375 -9.60 4.42 2.05
C ALA A 375 -9.53 3.02 2.69
N ASP A 376 -9.42 1.95 1.90
CA ASP A 376 -9.14 0.60 2.41
C ASP A 376 -7.70 0.41 2.95
N HIS A 377 -6.84 1.40 2.74
CA HIS A 377 -5.53 1.56 3.36
C HIS A 377 -5.57 2.78 4.30
N PRO A 378 -6.33 2.71 5.42
CA PRO A 378 -6.61 3.89 6.22
C PRO A 378 -5.34 4.51 6.80
N ILE A 379 -5.34 5.85 6.86
CA ILE A 379 -4.29 6.63 7.52
C ILE A 379 -4.68 6.79 8.98
N LEU A 380 -3.93 6.18 9.87
CA LEU A 380 -4.11 6.33 11.30
C LEU A 380 -3.30 7.56 11.77
N TRP A 381 -3.98 8.61 12.21
CA TRP A 381 -3.35 9.88 12.58
C TRP A 381 -2.35 9.81 13.75
N SER A 382 -2.41 8.75 14.52
CA SER A 382 -1.46 8.45 15.60
C SER A 382 -0.29 7.55 15.16
N ALA A 383 -0.22 7.17 13.87
CA ALA A 383 0.81 6.30 13.30
C ALA A 383 1.23 6.82 11.92
N ASP A 384 2.24 7.72 11.92
CA ASP A 384 2.74 8.40 10.71
C ASP A 384 3.15 7.44 9.60
N GLU A 385 3.60 6.25 9.94
CA GLU A 385 3.98 5.19 9.00
C GLU A 385 2.82 4.65 8.18
N SER A 386 1.58 4.86 8.60
CA SER A 386 0.39 4.51 7.82
C SER A 386 0.18 5.43 6.63
N TYR A 387 0.79 6.64 6.63
CA TYR A 387 0.72 7.59 5.52
C TYR A 387 1.97 7.46 4.63
N TYR A 388 1.82 6.91 3.44
CA TYR A 388 2.95 6.64 2.55
C TYR A 388 2.74 7.06 1.10
N LEU A 389 1.50 7.17 0.60
CA LEU A 389 1.21 7.47 -0.80
C LEU A 389 0.85 8.94 -0.97
N LYS A 390 1.56 9.63 -1.87
CA LYS A 390 1.29 11.00 -2.34
C LYS A 390 1.08 10.91 -3.84
N PHE A 391 -0.07 11.36 -4.32
CA PHE A 391 -0.45 11.38 -5.72
C PHE A 391 -0.94 12.77 -6.12
N TYR A 392 -0.36 13.33 -7.17
CA TYR A 392 -0.75 14.61 -7.72
C TYR A 392 -1.20 14.49 -9.17
N ILE A 393 -2.17 15.31 -9.53
CA ILE A 393 -2.50 15.64 -10.91
C ILE A 393 -2.23 17.13 -11.09
N PHE A 394 -1.40 17.48 -12.09
CA PHE A 394 -1.14 18.85 -12.49
C PHE A 394 -1.52 19.08 -13.94
N GLN A 395 -2.07 20.26 -14.25
CA GLN A 395 -1.99 20.81 -15.59
C GLN A 395 -0.62 21.45 -15.76
N VAL A 396 0.05 21.11 -16.87
CA VAL A 396 1.39 21.62 -17.20
C VAL A 396 1.27 22.71 -18.26
N ILE A 397 1.80 23.88 -17.98
CA ILE A 397 1.67 25.07 -18.80
C ILE A 397 3.08 25.59 -19.13
N ASP A 398 3.32 25.94 -20.40
CA ASP A 398 4.58 26.53 -20.81
C ASP A 398 4.72 27.95 -20.25
N GLU A 399 5.89 28.28 -19.72
CA GLU A 399 6.18 29.64 -19.32
C GLU A 399 6.41 30.46 -20.59
N LYS A 400 5.54 31.43 -20.85
CA LYS A 400 5.61 32.33 -22.02
C LYS A 400 6.43 33.57 -21.68
#